data_860a3253dd4a980773331df9525c01f8
#
_entry.id   860a3253dd4a980773331df9525c01f8
#
_cell.length_a   1.000
_cell.length_b   1.000
_cell.length_c   1.000
_cell.angle_alpha   90.00
_cell.angle_beta   90.00
_cell.angle_gamma   90.00
#
_symmetry.space_group_name_H-M   'P 1'
#
loop_
_entity.id
_entity.type
_entity.pdbx_description
1 polymer ?
#
loop_
_entity_poly.entity_id
_entity_poly.type
_entity_poly.pdbx_seq_one_letter_code
_entity_poly.pdbx_strand_id
1 'polypeptide(L)'
;FYMDFFSKIIDGSRGANHIYKPVPRKKSGKIVSSYSELAGKYYKVLSVESRKSNMDGTAYWLNLIGDDNIPFYFKLVKGYGNPFVTLGYYEKMKQSFVGKEFYFKGRYELNKVDIEETIIPPFKTKFKCTDVAVNVGEDGPIFAVLENEKFGKVKGEIIRGQKLNHFITITFYNECVKKYGTKFGSCVAEGKIEIGMNKKMVRDAWGAPDHINTTTGSY
;
A
#
# COMPACT_ATOMS: atom_id res chain seq x y z
N PHE A 1 -0.71 -17.37 3.16
CA PHE A 1 -0.97 -15.98 3.57
C PHE A 1 0.08 -15.56 4.57
N TYR A 2 0.60 -14.36 4.42
CA TYR A 2 1.49 -13.72 5.37
C TYR A 2 0.74 -12.59 6.06
N MET A 3 0.90 -12.49 7.35
CA MET A 3 0.28 -11.46 8.17
C MET A 3 1.40 -10.67 8.85
N ASP A 4 1.59 -9.44 8.42
CA ASP A 4 2.50 -8.50 9.04
C ASP A 4 1.76 -7.19 9.30
N PHE A 5 2.04 -6.57 10.45
CA PHE A 5 1.36 -5.35 10.82
C PHE A 5 2.38 -4.37 11.37
N PHE A 6 2.60 -3.34 10.65
CA PHE A 6 3.58 -2.32 11.03
C PHE A 6 3.00 -1.16 11.83
N SER A 7 1.78 -1.20 12.33
CA SER A 7 1.31 -0.09 13.14
C SER A 7 0.85 -0.51 14.52
N LYS A 8 1.44 0.10 15.54
CA LYS A 8 0.93 0.13 16.91
C LYS A 8 -0.46 0.78 17.04
N ILE A 9 -0.95 1.39 15.98
CA ILE A 9 -2.16 2.22 15.92
C ILE A 9 -3.42 1.41 15.67
N ILE A 10 -3.30 0.15 15.33
CA ILE A 10 -4.48 -0.70 15.26
C ILE A 10 -4.77 -1.21 16.66
N ASP A 11 -5.24 -0.30 17.47
CA ASP A 11 -5.93 -0.61 18.69
C ASP A 11 -6.98 -1.66 18.39
N GLY A 12 -6.69 -2.87 18.81
CA GLY A 12 -7.61 -4.01 18.98
C GLY A 12 -8.62 -4.25 17.88
N SER A 13 -8.50 -3.53 16.78
CA SER A 13 -9.67 -3.29 16.11
C SER A 13 -9.94 -4.25 14.98
N ARG A 14 -10.19 -3.89 13.91
CA ARG A 14 -11.11 -4.47 12.94
C ARG A 14 -10.60 -5.74 12.27
N GLY A 15 -9.31 -5.93 12.09
CA GLY A 15 -8.74 -7.12 11.46
C GLY A 15 -8.64 -8.34 12.41
N ALA A 16 -8.09 -8.14 13.59
CA ALA A 16 -7.92 -9.21 14.60
C ALA A 16 -9.27 -9.69 15.18
N ASN A 17 -10.29 -8.81 15.23
CA ASN A 17 -11.63 -9.13 15.70
C ASN A 17 -12.36 -10.19 14.85
N HIS A 18 -11.84 -10.52 13.67
CA HIS A 18 -12.41 -11.53 12.79
C HIS A 18 -11.64 -12.86 12.81
N ILE A 19 -10.63 -12.99 13.66
CA ILE A 19 -9.82 -14.19 13.80
C ILE A 19 -10.19 -14.90 15.11
N TYR A 20 -10.63 -16.12 14.99
CA TYR A 20 -11.12 -16.90 16.10
C TYR A 20 -10.28 -18.15 16.30
N LYS A 21 -9.83 -18.40 17.55
CA LYS A 21 -9.30 -19.71 17.94
C LYS A 21 -10.46 -20.72 17.99
N PRO A 22 -10.23 -21.98 17.63
CA PRO A 22 -11.22 -23.01 17.84
C PRO A 22 -11.47 -23.15 19.34
N VAL A 23 -12.68 -22.85 19.76
CA VAL A 23 -13.11 -23.09 21.16
C VAL A 23 -13.71 -24.47 21.23
N PRO A 24 -13.28 -25.34 22.16
CA PRO A 24 -14.06 -26.53 22.52
C PRO A 24 -15.46 -26.08 22.92
N ARG A 25 -16.49 -26.74 22.43
CA ARG A 25 -17.92 -26.38 22.44
C ARG A 25 -18.55 -26.03 23.80
N LYS A 26 -17.93 -25.31 24.68
CA LYS A 26 -18.54 -24.87 25.93
C LYS A 26 -18.29 -23.38 26.20
N LYS A 27 -19.41 -22.67 26.16
CA LYS A 27 -19.66 -21.29 26.55
C LYS A 27 -19.37 -20.22 25.51
N SER A 28 -20.37 -19.38 25.32
CA SER A 28 -20.55 -18.18 24.54
C SER A 28 -19.52 -17.05 24.77
N GLY A 29 -18.23 -17.33 24.62
CA GLY A 29 -17.19 -16.31 24.64
C GLY A 29 -16.49 -16.23 23.28
N LYS A 30 -16.59 -15.11 22.61
CA LYS A 30 -15.75 -14.81 21.46
C LYS A 30 -14.31 -14.71 21.95
N ILE A 31 -13.50 -15.74 21.74
CA ILE A 31 -12.06 -15.65 21.99
C ILE A 31 -11.48 -14.98 20.74
N VAL A 32 -11.27 -13.70 20.83
CA VAL A 32 -10.57 -12.92 19.82
C VAL A 32 -9.09 -13.08 20.05
N SER A 33 -8.34 -13.49 19.04
CA SER A 33 -6.88 -13.55 19.11
C SER A 33 -6.31 -12.15 19.19
N SER A 34 -5.30 -11.95 20.04
CA SER A 34 -4.61 -10.68 20.11
C SER A 34 -3.77 -10.47 18.83
N TYR A 35 -3.62 -9.24 18.45
CA TYR A 35 -2.78 -8.84 17.33
C TYR A 35 -1.36 -9.40 17.43
N SER A 36 -0.73 -9.24 18.59
CA SER A 36 0.64 -9.70 18.85
C SER A 36 0.83 -11.21 18.71
N GLU A 37 -0.24 -11.98 18.86
CA GLU A 37 -0.17 -13.44 18.67
C GLU A 37 -0.15 -13.84 17.20
N LEU A 38 -0.62 -12.99 16.32
CA LEU A 38 -0.90 -13.31 14.91
C LEU A 38 0.03 -12.62 13.93
N ALA A 39 0.55 -11.45 14.29
CA ALA A 39 1.40 -10.64 13.41
C ALA A 39 2.75 -11.32 13.11
N GLY A 40 3.28 -11.09 11.92
CA GLY A 40 4.58 -11.63 11.50
C GLY A 40 4.61 -13.12 11.20
N LYS A 41 3.45 -13.80 11.19
CA LYS A 41 3.36 -15.24 10.97
C LYS A 41 2.81 -15.61 9.59
N TYR A 42 3.19 -16.79 9.15
CA TYR A 42 2.65 -17.38 7.93
C TYR A 42 1.46 -18.29 8.26
N TYR A 43 0.46 -18.24 7.39
CA TYR A 43 -0.74 -19.05 7.55
C TYR A 43 -1.05 -19.79 6.25
N LYS A 44 -1.30 -21.10 6.36
CA LYS A 44 -1.79 -21.90 5.27
C LYS A 44 -3.32 -21.94 5.32
N VAL A 45 -3.97 -21.66 4.19
CA VAL A 45 -5.41 -21.87 4.04
C VAL A 45 -5.66 -23.38 3.84
N LEU A 46 -6.42 -23.97 4.74
CA LEU A 46 -6.82 -25.38 4.67
C LEU A 46 -8.12 -25.54 3.86
N SER A 47 -9.08 -24.65 4.12
CA SER A 47 -10.37 -24.64 3.42
C SER A 47 -11.03 -23.28 3.48
N VAL A 48 -12.02 -23.09 2.61
CA VAL A 48 -12.93 -21.94 2.62
C VAL A 48 -14.34 -22.49 2.82
N GLU A 49 -15.02 -22.03 3.85
CA GLU A 49 -16.39 -22.45 4.16
C GLU A 49 -17.35 -21.28 3.96
N SER A 50 -18.50 -21.54 3.38
CA SER A 50 -19.63 -20.60 3.38
C SER A 50 -20.61 -20.96 4.48
N ARG A 51 -20.98 -19.97 5.29
CA ARG A 51 -21.98 -20.14 6.36
C ARG A 51 -23.08 -19.11 6.19
N LYS A 52 -24.34 -19.54 6.31
CA LYS A 52 -25.48 -18.60 6.34
C LYS A 52 -25.40 -17.76 7.60
N SER A 53 -25.50 -16.47 7.44
CA SER A 53 -25.59 -15.50 8.53
C SER A 53 -27.01 -14.93 8.58
N ASN A 54 -27.57 -14.82 9.77
CA ASN A 54 -28.92 -14.28 9.94
C ASN A 54 -29.04 -12.78 9.65
N MET A 55 -27.91 -12.05 9.60
CA MET A 55 -27.88 -10.60 9.42
C MET A 55 -27.31 -10.16 8.05
N ASP A 56 -26.35 -10.90 7.50
CA ASP A 56 -25.55 -10.44 6.36
C ASP A 56 -25.59 -11.36 5.14
N GLY A 57 -26.52 -12.31 5.09
CA GLY A 57 -26.57 -13.32 4.03
C GLY A 57 -25.51 -14.41 4.18
N THR A 58 -24.67 -14.64 3.15
CA THR A 58 -23.61 -15.64 3.20
C THR A 58 -22.30 -15.04 3.70
N ALA A 59 -21.79 -15.57 4.81
CA ALA A 59 -20.44 -15.25 5.30
C ALA A 59 -19.45 -16.33 4.86
N TYR A 60 -18.25 -15.92 4.44
CA TYR A 60 -17.15 -16.81 4.10
C TYR A 60 -16.14 -16.87 5.25
N TRP A 61 -15.68 -18.08 5.54
CA TRP A 61 -14.71 -18.35 6.59
C TRP A 61 -13.51 -19.06 6.02
N LEU A 62 -12.32 -18.55 6.32
CA LEU A 62 -11.05 -19.21 6.02
C LEU A 62 -10.64 -20.06 7.21
N ASN A 63 -10.41 -21.35 6.98
CA ASN A 63 -9.75 -22.21 7.95
C ASN A 63 -8.26 -22.12 7.70
N LEU A 64 -7.53 -21.61 8.67
CA LEU A 64 -6.11 -21.31 8.59
C LEU A 64 -5.35 -22.16 9.60
N ILE A 65 -4.11 -22.52 9.26
CA ILE A 65 -3.17 -23.10 10.20
C ILE A 65 -1.88 -22.28 10.17
N GLY A 66 -1.41 -21.90 11.35
CA GLY A 66 -0.13 -21.21 11.52
C GLY A 66 1.05 -22.18 11.56
N ASP A 67 2.26 -21.65 11.61
CA ASP A 67 3.51 -22.43 11.71
C ASP A 67 3.60 -23.23 13.03
N ASP A 68 2.86 -22.80 14.06
CA ASP A 68 2.71 -23.48 15.35
C ASP A 68 1.68 -24.63 15.32
N ASN A 69 1.14 -24.96 14.15
CA ASN A 69 0.06 -25.94 13.94
C ASN A 69 -1.25 -25.63 14.70
N ILE A 70 -1.43 -24.41 15.17
CA ILE A 70 -2.67 -23.99 15.80
C ILE A 70 -3.66 -23.58 14.70
N PRO A 71 -4.87 -24.18 14.63
CA PRO A 71 -5.88 -23.79 13.67
C PRO A 71 -6.55 -22.48 14.10
N PHE A 72 -6.89 -21.66 13.09
CA PHE A 72 -7.61 -20.40 13.24
C PHE A 72 -8.74 -20.31 12.23
N TYR A 73 -9.78 -19.58 12.59
CA TYR A 73 -10.88 -19.24 11.69
C TYR A 73 -10.94 -17.75 11.47
N PHE A 74 -10.87 -17.33 10.23
CA PHE A 74 -11.00 -15.92 9.85
C PHE A 74 -12.30 -15.69 9.08
N LYS A 75 -13.15 -14.79 9.59
CA LYS A 75 -14.39 -14.41 8.90
C LYS A 75 -14.07 -13.30 7.89
N LEU A 76 -14.27 -13.58 6.60
CA LEU A 76 -14.20 -12.56 5.55
C LEU A 76 -15.45 -11.66 5.65
N VAL A 77 -15.25 -10.39 5.89
CA VAL A 77 -16.32 -9.39 5.97
C VAL A 77 -16.18 -8.45 4.78
N LYS A 78 -17.25 -8.34 3.99
CA LYS A 78 -17.30 -7.44 2.85
C LYS A 78 -17.13 -5.99 3.31
N GLY A 79 -16.26 -5.23 2.66
CA GLY A 79 -16.02 -3.81 2.95
C GLY A 79 -15.02 -3.53 4.08
N TYR A 80 -14.42 -4.55 4.68
CA TYR A 80 -13.33 -4.39 5.65
C TYR A 80 -12.00 -4.85 5.05
N GLY A 81 -10.92 -4.13 5.37
CA GLY A 81 -9.57 -4.53 4.98
C GLY A 81 -9.24 -5.93 5.52
N ASN A 82 -8.65 -6.76 4.68
CA ASN A 82 -8.17 -8.06 5.10
C ASN A 82 -6.76 -7.92 5.69
N PRO A 83 -6.49 -8.49 6.87
CA PRO A 83 -5.17 -8.44 7.49
C PRO A 83 -4.17 -9.39 6.82
N PHE A 84 -4.58 -10.07 5.76
CA PHE A 84 -3.76 -11.04 5.06
C PHE A 84 -3.45 -10.59 3.64
N VAL A 85 -2.25 -10.93 3.21
CA VAL A 85 -1.82 -10.82 1.82
C VAL A 85 -1.35 -12.21 1.33
N THR A 86 -1.55 -12.51 0.06
CA THR A 86 -1.01 -13.75 -0.49
C THR A 86 0.51 -13.70 -0.52
N LEU A 87 1.17 -14.76 -0.08
CA LEU A 87 2.63 -14.81 0.01
C LEU A 87 3.30 -14.46 -1.33
N GLY A 88 2.83 -15.06 -2.42
CA GLY A 88 3.41 -14.77 -3.74
C GLY A 88 3.31 -13.31 -4.18
N TYR A 89 2.23 -12.60 -3.80
CA TYR A 89 2.11 -11.17 -4.07
C TYR A 89 3.06 -10.36 -3.18
N TYR A 90 3.13 -10.69 -1.89
CA TYR A 90 4.01 -10.04 -0.93
C TYR A 90 5.49 -10.16 -1.34
N GLU A 91 5.95 -11.39 -1.64
CA GLU A 91 7.31 -11.65 -2.11
C GLU A 91 7.64 -10.92 -3.42
N LYS A 92 6.69 -10.92 -4.36
CA LYS A 92 6.84 -10.16 -5.61
C LYS A 92 7.03 -8.67 -5.34
N MET A 93 6.29 -8.10 -4.41
CA MET A 93 6.42 -6.68 -4.05
C MET A 93 7.75 -6.41 -3.34
N LYS A 94 8.18 -7.28 -2.43
CA LYS A 94 9.51 -7.19 -1.82
C LYS A 94 10.62 -7.15 -2.88
N GLN A 95 10.62 -8.09 -3.81
CA GLN A 95 11.58 -8.15 -4.92
C GLN A 95 11.52 -6.90 -5.82
N SER A 96 10.32 -6.34 -5.97
CA SER A 96 10.12 -5.16 -6.82
C SER A 96 10.63 -3.86 -6.21
N PHE A 97 10.62 -3.72 -4.90
CA PHE A 97 10.87 -2.44 -4.24
C PHE A 97 12.07 -2.44 -3.30
N VAL A 98 12.28 -3.48 -2.51
CA VAL A 98 13.33 -3.50 -1.47
C VAL A 98 14.72 -3.31 -2.07
N GLY A 99 15.50 -2.45 -1.42
CA GLY A 99 16.84 -2.07 -1.85
C GLY A 99 16.88 -0.96 -2.92
N LYS A 100 15.75 -0.65 -3.57
CA LYS A 100 15.70 0.40 -4.60
C LYS A 100 15.56 1.78 -4.00
N GLU A 101 16.05 2.77 -4.74
CA GLU A 101 15.98 4.18 -4.38
C GLU A 101 14.97 4.92 -5.26
N PHE A 102 14.27 5.87 -4.65
CA PHE A 102 13.23 6.67 -5.27
C PHE A 102 13.41 8.15 -4.91
N TYR A 103 12.98 9.02 -5.82
CA TYR A 103 12.80 10.43 -5.52
C TYR A 103 11.35 10.71 -5.16
N PHE A 104 11.13 11.47 -4.10
CA PHE A 104 9.83 12.00 -3.74
C PHE A 104 9.42 13.12 -4.70
N LYS A 105 8.16 13.14 -5.14
CA LYS A 105 7.63 14.14 -6.08
C LYS A 105 7.37 15.51 -5.45
N GLY A 106 7.45 15.63 -4.13
CA GLY A 106 7.06 16.87 -3.42
C GLY A 106 5.55 17.08 -3.36
N ARG A 107 5.10 18.10 -2.62
CA ARG A 107 3.71 18.61 -2.52
C ARG A 107 2.69 17.68 -1.85
N TYR A 108 3.06 16.50 -1.46
CA TYR A 108 2.17 15.55 -0.83
C TYR A 108 2.61 15.28 0.59
N GLU A 109 1.66 15.00 1.44
CA GLU A 109 1.96 14.53 2.79
C GLU A 109 2.34 13.05 2.74
N LEU A 110 3.37 12.70 3.50
CA LEU A 110 3.79 11.32 3.72
C LEU A 110 3.54 10.96 5.17
N ASN A 111 2.84 9.87 5.39
CA ASN A 111 2.64 9.32 6.73
C ASN A 111 3.92 8.64 7.21
N LYS A 112 4.38 8.92 8.42
CA LYS A 112 5.43 8.15 9.08
C LYS A 112 4.94 6.74 9.41
N VAL A 113 5.89 5.79 9.50
CA VAL A 113 5.56 4.38 9.76
C VAL A 113 5.27 4.15 11.24
N ASP A 114 6.09 4.72 12.11
CA ASP A 114 6.12 4.37 13.53
C ASP A 114 5.29 5.30 14.43
N ILE A 115 4.83 6.43 13.91
CA ILE A 115 4.08 7.46 14.64
C ILE A 115 3.01 8.10 13.78
N GLU A 116 1.96 8.64 14.41
CA GLU A 116 0.91 9.43 13.74
C GLU A 116 1.42 10.84 13.41
N GLU A 117 2.31 10.94 12.45
CA GLU A 117 2.86 12.20 11.98
C GLU A 117 2.95 12.19 10.47
N THR A 118 2.64 13.33 9.86
CA THR A 118 2.85 13.56 8.43
C THR A 118 4.02 14.52 8.20
N ILE A 119 4.69 14.35 7.08
CA ILE A 119 5.78 15.22 6.65
C ILE A 119 5.63 15.55 5.18
N ILE A 120 6.18 16.69 4.77
CA ILE A 120 6.27 17.10 3.36
C ILE A 120 7.74 17.36 3.01
N PRO A 121 8.49 16.33 2.61
CA PRO A 121 9.87 16.52 2.17
C PRO A 121 9.92 17.36 0.88
N PRO A 122 11.01 18.08 0.60
CA PRO A 122 11.22 18.74 -0.69
C PRO A 122 11.18 17.75 -1.86
N PHE A 123 10.80 18.27 -3.04
CA PHE A 123 10.96 17.53 -4.29
C PHE A 123 12.38 16.96 -4.44
N LYS A 124 12.48 15.76 -5.01
CA LYS A 124 13.76 15.05 -5.21
C LYS A 124 14.46 14.62 -3.93
N THR A 125 13.80 14.67 -2.77
CA THR A 125 14.31 13.97 -1.58
C THR A 125 14.40 12.48 -1.90
N LYS A 126 15.59 11.91 -1.68
CA LYS A 126 15.87 10.51 -1.98
C LYS A 126 15.50 9.62 -0.81
N PHE A 127 14.73 8.59 -1.07
CA PHE A 127 14.34 7.55 -0.12
C PHE A 127 14.79 6.19 -0.64
N LYS A 128 15.22 5.32 0.26
CA LYS A 128 15.51 3.91 -0.02
C LYS A 128 14.39 3.04 0.53
N CYS A 129 13.88 2.12 -0.28
CA CYS A 129 12.93 1.13 0.21
C CYS A 129 13.68 0.09 1.04
N THR A 130 13.35 0.00 2.32
CA THR A 130 13.98 -0.94 3.26
C THR A 130 13.13 -2.18 3.47
N ASP A 131 11.81 -2.07 3.32
CA ASP A 131 10.89 -3.21 3.44
C ASP A 131 9.56 -2.97 2.73
N VAL A 132 8.73 -3.99 2.68
CA VAL A 132 7.31 -3.94 2.29
C VAL A 132 6.50 -4.54 3.42
N ALA A 133 5.50 -3.81 3.88
CA ALA A 133 4.67 -4.21 5.00
C ALA A 133 3.19 -4.34 4.61
N VAL A 134 2.45 -5.14 5.36
CA VAL A 134 1.00 -5.31 5.16
C VAL A 134 0.25 -4.14 5.78
N ASN A 135 -0.67 -3.58 5.03
CA ASN A 135 -1.55 -2.51 5.49
C ASN A 135 -2.92 -3.09 5.87
N VAL A 136 -3.43 -2.69 7.02
CA VAL A 136 -4.77 -3.10 7.50
C VAL A 136 -5.75 -1.93 7.39
N GLY A 137 -5.73 -1.23 6.27
CA GLY A 137 -6.59 -0.08 6.03
C GLY A 137 -7.26 -0.12 4.64
N GLU A 138 -7.91 0.99 4.32
CA GLU A 138 -8.58 1.18 3.03
C GLU A 138 -7.61 1.44 1.87
N ASP A 139 -6.37 1.85 2.19
CA ASP A 139 -5.36 2.31 1.22
C ASP A 139 -4.62 1.20 0.48
N GLY A 140 -5.14 -0.01 0.51
CA GLY A 140 -4.55 -1.18 -0.13
C GLY A 140 -3.88 -2.16 0.85
N PRO A 141 -3.58 -3.39 0.38
CA PRO A 141 -3.16 -4.48 1.28
C PRO A 141 -1.72 -4.37 1.76
N ILE A 142 -0.88 -3.59 1.10
CA ILE A 142 0.55 -3.46 1.41
C ILE A 142 1.06 -2.05 1.09
N PHE A 143 2.13 -1.66 1.77
CA PHE A 143 2.87 -0.43 1.50
C PHE A 143 4.38 -0.68 1.54
N ALA A 144 5.15 0.17 0.87
CA ALA A 144 6.61 0.18 0.95
C ALA A 144 7.06 1.01 2.17
N VAL A 145 8.02 0.49 2.91
CA VAL A 145 8.72 1.25 3.96
C VAL A 145 9.89 1.97 3.31
N LEU A 146 9.81 3.28 3.24
CA LEU A 146 10.78 4.14 2.60
C LEU A 146 11.54 4.94 3.64
N GLU A 147 12.86 4.87 3.64
CA GLU A 147 13.72 5.47 4.65
C GLU A 147 14.63 6.55 4.08
N ASN A 148 14.75 7.64 4.82
CA ASN A 148 15.70 8.72 4.60
C ASN A 148 16.31 9.15 5.94
N GLU A 149 17.62 9.43 5.97
CA GLU A 149 18.33 9.77 7.22
C GLU A 149 17.72 10.97 7.97
N LYS A 150 17.29 11.99 7.24
CA LYS A 150 16.73 13.22 7.82
C LYS A 150 15.26 13.06 8.23
N PHE A 151 14.48 12.34 7.44
CA PHE A 151 13.03 12.29 7.58
C PHE A 151 12.53 11.00 8.24
N GLY A 152 13.39 10.01 8.44
CA GLY A 152 13.05 8.72 9.01
C GLY A 152 12.27 7.85 8.03
N LYS A 153 11.44 6.94 8.57
CA LYS A 153 10.65 5.98 7.80
C LYS A 153 9.28 6.52 7.47
N VAL A 154 8.88 6.43 6.21
CA VAL A 154 7.57 6.84 5.70
C VAL A 154 6.89 5.71 4.94
N LYS A 155 5.57 5.75 4.86
CA LYS A 155 4.76 4.83 4.07
C LYS A 155 4.76 5.26 2.61
N GLY A 156 5.14 4.36 1.72
CA GLY A 156 4.98 4.50 0.28
C GLY A 156 3.79 3.66 -0.20
N GLU A 157 2.69 4.29 -0.54
CA GLU A 157 1.51 3.60 -1.06
C GLU A 157 1.84 2.89 -2.39
N ILE A 158 1.52 1.60 -2.48
CA ILE A 158 1.69 0.81 -3.70
C ILE A 158 0.38 0.81 -4.46
N ILE A 159 0.32 1.57 -5.55
CA ILE A 159 -0.85 1.68 -6.42
C ILE A 159 -0.86 0.61 -7.52
N ARG A 160 -2.00 0.53 -8.25
CA ARG A 160 -2.15 -0.38 -9.40
C ARG A 160 -0.99 -0.22 -10.39
N GLY A 161 -0.51 -1.33 -10.93
CA GLY A 161 0.64 -1.36 -11.83
C GLY A 161 1.99 -1.40 -11.12
N GLN A 162 2.02 -1.67 -9.81
CA GLN A 162 3.24 -1.84 -9.01
C GLN A 162 4.13 -0.59 -9.02
N LYS A 163 3.53 0.57 -8.87
CA LYS A 163 4.21 1.86 -8.75
C LYS A 163 3.99 2.42 -7.35
N LEU A 164 4.94 3.18 -6.86
CA LEU A 164 4.78 3.96 -5.64
C LEU A 164 4.06 5.26 -5.94
N ASN A 165 2.98 5.53 -5.23
CA ASN A 165 2.31 6.82 -5.28
C ASN A 165 3.26 7.90 -4.73
N HIS A 166 3.25 9.07 -5.33
CA HIS A 166 4.07 10.22 -4.97
C HIS A 166 5.61 10.02 -5.05
N PHE A 167 6.05 8.89 -5.62
CA PHE A 167 7.47 8.60 -5.83
C PHE A 167 7.76 8.28 -7.29
N ILE A 168 8.99 8.54 -7.71
CA ILE A 168 9.49 8.20 -9.04
C ILE A 168 10.84 7.48 -8.91
N THR A 169 11.12 6.59 -9.84
CA THR A 169 12.43 5.97 -9.91
C THR A 169 13.49 7.00 -10.34
N ILE A 170 14.71 6.82 -9.86
CA ILE A 170 15.86 7.66 -10.30
C ILE A 170 16.05 7.56 -11.82
N THR A 171 15.85 6.37 -12.38
CA THR A 171 15.92 6.16 -13.84
C THR A 171 14.92 7.04 -14.59
N PHE A 172 13.66 7.05 -14.18
CA PHE A 172 12.62 7.88 -14.81
C PHE A 172 12.96 9.39 -14.73
N TYR A 173 13.46 9.84 -13.57
CA TYR A 173 13.91 11.23 -13.42
C TYR A 173 15.02 11.55 -14.42
N ASN A 174 16.05 10.70 -14.51
CA ASN A 174 17.17 10.90 -15.40
C ASN A 174 16.76 10.86 -16.89
N GLU A 175 15.82 10.00 -17.26
CA GLU A 175 15.24 9.96 -18.61
C GLU A 175 14.51 11.26 -18.96
N CYS A 176 13.72 11.81 -18.03
CA CYS A 176 13.06 13.10 -18.21
C CYS A 176 14.07 14.24 -18.41
N VAL A 177 15.12 14.28 -17.59
CA VAL A 177 16.18 15.28 -17.70
C VAL A 177 16.96 15.14 -19.00
N LYS A 178 17.30 13.92 -19.40
CA LYS A 178 17.96 13.65 -20.68
C LYS A 178 17.11 14.11 -21.87
N LYS A 179 15.80 13.91 -21.80
CA LYS A 179 14.86 14.21 -22.91
C LYS A 179 14.54 15.69 -23.03
N TYR A 180 14.40 16.40 -21.91
CA TYR A 180 13.84 17.76 -21.88
C TYR A 180 14.77 18.81 -21.27
N GLY A 181 16.01 18.43 -20.92
CA GLY A 181 16.94 19.27 -20.18
C GLY A 181 16.59 19.36 -18.70
N THR A 182 17.51 19.88 -17.91
CA THR A 182 17.38 19.89 -16.43
C THR A 182 16.13 20.63 -15.98
N LYS A 183 15.82 21.81 -16.55
CA LYS A 183 14.68 22.63 -16.14
C LYS A 183 13.36 21.90 -16.39
N PHE A 184 13.03 21.63 -17.65
CA PHE A 184 11.74 21.04 -18.01
C PHE A 184 11.66 19.55 -17.68
N GLY A 185 12.77 18.82 -17.74
CA GLY A 185 12.82 17.42 -17.34
C GLY A 185 12.49 17.22 -15.86
N SER A 186 12.99 18.11 -14.98
CA SER A 186 12.60 18.11 -13.56
C SER A 186 11.13 18.40 -13.38
N CYS A 187 10.58 19.39 -14.09
CA CYS A 187 9.15 19.70 -14.03
C CYS A 187 8.28 18.52 -14.49
N VAL A 188 8.66 17.87 -15.62
CA VAL A 188 7.94 16.67 -16.09
C VAL A 188 7.99 15.55 -15.06
N ALA A 189 9.14 15.28 -14.46
CA ALA A 189 9.31 14.23 -13.46
C ALA A 189 8.52 14.53 -12.17
N GLU A 190 8.40 15.79 -11.78
CA GLU A 190 7.59 16.27 -10.65
C GLU A 190 6.08 16.24 -10.95
N GLY A 191 5.68 16.20 -12.22
CA GLY A 191 4.30 16.40 -12.63
C GLY A 191 3.87 17.88 -12.58
N LYS A 192 4.80 18.80 -12.83
CA LYS A 192 4.58 20.25 -12.80
C LYS A 192 4.56 20.82 -14.20
N ILE A 193 3.66 21.77 -14.43
CA ILE A 193 3.63 22.57 -15.67
C ILE A 193 4.32 23.92 -15.41
N GLU A 194 5.14 24.33 -16.37
CA GLU A 194 5.84 25.61 -16.34
C GLU A 194 5.75 26.31 -17.70
N ILE A 195 5.74 27.63 -17.69
CA ILE A 195 5.73 28.46 -18.91
C ILE A 195 6.93 28.13 -19.76
N GLY A 196 6.70 27.90 -21.07
CA GLY A 196 7.72 27.49 -22.02
C GLY A 196 7.72 25.97 -22.32
N MET A 197 6.96 25.19 -21.61
CA MET A 197 6.76 23.77 -21.94
C MET A 197 5.92 23.62 -23.21
N ASN A 198 6.35 22.71 -24.09
CA ASN A 198 5.58 22.35 -25.28
C ASN A 198 4.49 21.31 -24.94
N LYS A 199 3.56 21.09 -25.88
CA LYS A 199 2.43 20.14 -25.73
C LYS A 199 2.89 18.74 -25.31
N LYS A 200 4.04 18.26 -25.79
CA LYS A 200 4.57 16.93 -25.45
C LYS A 200 5.06 16.88 -24.00
N MET A 201 5.75 17.90 -23.53
CA MET A 201 6.19 18.01 -22.13
C MET A 201 5.00 18.04 -21.18
N VAL A 202 3.96 18.82 -21.50
CA VAL A 202 2.73 18.88 -20.70
C VAL A 202 2.04 17.52 -20.64
N ARG A 203 1.95 16.82 -21.77
CA ARG A 203 1.35 15.48 -21.83
C ARG A 203 2.18 14.44 -21.04
N ASP A 204 3.51 14.51 -21.11
CA ASP A 204 4.37 13.59 -20.38
C ASP A 204 4.35 13.89 -18.86
N ALA A 205 4.05 15.13 -18.44
CA ALA A 205 3.92 15.51 -17.03
C ALA A 205 2.55 15.10 -16.42
N TRP A 206 1.45 15.33 -17.12
CA TRP A 206 0.08 15.18 -16.61
C TRP A 206 -0.72 14.04 -17.23
N GLY A 207 -0.24 13.45 -18.33
CA GLY A 207 -0.98 12.49 -19.11
C GLY A 207 -1.73 13.13 -20.28
N ALA A 208 -2.52 12.31 -20.98
CA ALA A 208 -3.41 12.79 -22.02
C ALA A 208 -4.58 13.56 -21.39
N PRO A 209 -5.05 14.66 -22.02
CA PRO A 209 -6.24 15.35 -21.53
C PRO A 209 -7.49 14.46 -21.68
N ASP A 210 -8.38 14.51 -20.71
CA ASP A 210 -9.65 13.78 -20.74
C ASP A 210 -10.60 14.31 -21.82
N HIS A 211 -10.54 15.63 -22.09
CA HIS A 211 -11.32 16.30 -23.13
C HIS A 211 -10.47 17.30 -23.91
N ILE A 212 -10.65 17.35 -25.21
CA ILE A 212 -10.04 18.34 -26.10
C ILE A 212 -11.16 19.17 -26.73
N ASN A 213 -11.30 20.43 -26.32
CA ASN A 213 -12.20 21.36 -26.99
C ASN A 213 -11.48 21.92 -28.22
N THR A 214 -11.92 21.52 -29.40
CA THR A 214 -11.51 22.15 -30.67
C THR A 214 -12.50 23.24 -31.00
N THR A 215 -12.23 24.46 -30.58
CA THR A 215 -12.90 25.63 -31.15
C THR A 215 -12.22 25.93 -32.48
N THR A 216 -12.88 25.61 -33.59
CA THR A 216 -12.55 26.15 -34.91
C THR A 216 -13.00 27.60 -34.93
N GLY A 217 -12.11 28.51 -34.57
CA GLY A 217 -12.27 29.93 -34.82
C GLY A 217 -12.03 30.15 -36.32
N SER A 218 -13.09 30.38 -37.07
CA SER A 218 -12.98 31.04 -38.40
C SER A 218 -12.66 32.50 -38.13
N TYR A 219 -11.48 32.95 -38.52
CA TYR A 219 -11.14 34.35 -38.69
C TYR A 219 -11.48 34.79 -40.09
#